data_aab8bb0ca8aa60a7514b5ffd6c2e05ff
#
_entry.id   aab8bb0ca8aa60a7514b5ffd6c2e05ff
#
_cell.length_a   1.000
_cell.length_b   1.000
_cell.length_c   1.000
_cell.angle_alpha   90.00
_cell.angle_beta   90.00
_cell.angle_gamma   90.00
#
_symmetry.space_group_name_H-M   'P 1'
#
loop_
_entity.id
_entity.type
_entity.pdbx_description
1 polymer ?
#
loop_
_entity_poly.entity_id
_entity_poly.type
_entity_poly.pdbx_seq_one_letter_code
_entity_poly.pdbx_strand_id
1 'polypeptide(L)'
;MKKYFISFLYLFMSFFCFAQEKFNLSKISELKDYTIMGIVDLREEKGFSSEVKFETLNHEGGMKVRVLEIAEKETFENCEGVWVKVLLTSPMWVSNKEWIEKYNKFWIFLTENTLIYSMER
;
A
#
# COMPACT_ATOMS: atom_id res chain seq x y z
N MET A 1 17.75 -15.70 -34.71
CA MET A 1 16.75 -16.47 -33.94
C MET A 1 16.76 -16.22 -32.46
N LYS A 2 17.90 -16.06 -31.83
CA LYS A 2 17.98 -15.69 -30.41
C LYS A 2 17.24 -14.42 -30.10
N LYS A 3 17.22 -13.49 -31.03
CA LYS A 3 16.56 -12.19 -30.88
C LYS A 3 15.04 -12.34 -30.74
N TYR A 4 14.43 -13.25 -31.45
CA TYR A 4 13.00 -13.51 -31.39
C TYR A 4 12.60 -14.25 -30.11
N PHE A 5 13.45 -15.15 -29.66
CA PHE A 5 13.22 -15.90 -28.43
C PHE A 5 13.19 -14.96 -27.21
N ILE A 6 14.15 -14.04 -27.14
CA ILE A 6 14.22 -13.06 -26.06
C ILE A 6 12.99 -12.17 -26.07
N SER A 7 12.56 -11.74 -27.26
CA SER A 7 11.38 -10.90 -27.44
C SER A 7 10.11 -11.63 -26.97
N PHE A 8 9.99 -12.90 -27.28
CA PHE A 8 8.88 -13.73 -26.85
C PHE A 8 8.85 -13.89 -25.32
N LEU A 9 9.99 -14.14 -24.72
CA LEU A 9 10.11 -14.27 -23.28
C LEU A 9 9.72 -12.97 -22.58
N TYR A 10 10.13 -11.85 -23.12
CA TYR A 10 9.82 -10.54 -22.59
C TYR A 10 8.31 -10.26 -22.65
N LEU A 11 7.68 -10.63 -23.74
CA LEU A 11 6.24 -10.49 -23.89
C LEU A 11 5.49 -11.37 -22.90
N PHE A 12 5.97 -12.58 -22.66
CA PHE A 12 5.40 -13.51 -21.71
C PHE A 12 5.50 -12.94 -20.27
N MET A 13 6.63 -12.36 -19.92
CA MET A 13 6.84 -11.74 -18.62
C MET A 13 5.91 -10.55 -18.42
N SER A 14 5.73 -9.73 -19.45
CA SER A 14 4.80 -8.59 -19.41
C SER A 14 3.36 -9.07 -19.24
N PHE A 15 2.99 -10.12 -19.93
CA PHE A 15 1.66 -10.72 -19.80
C PHE A 15 1.43 -11.26 -18.38
N PHE A 16 2.44 -11.90 -17.82
CA PHE A 16 2.36 -12.43 -16.46
C PHE A 16 2.18 -11.32 -15.44
N CYS A 17 2.85 -10.18 -15.62
CA CYS A 17 2.66 -9.01 -14.76
C CYS A 17 1.24 -8.44 -14.89
N PHE A 18 0.63 -8.52 -16.05
CA PHE A 18 -0.76 -8.11 -16.25
C PHE A 18 -1.75 -9.01 -15.53
N ALA A 19 -1.41 -10.29 -15.36
CA ALA A 19 -2.26 -11.24 -14.66
C ALA A 19 -2.36 -10.94 -13.16
N GLN A 20 -1.36 -10.24 -12.61
CA GLN A 20 -1.40 -9.75 -11.23
C GLN A 20 -2.12 -8.40 -11.23
N GLU A 21 -3.42 -8.44 -11.07
CA GLU A 21 -4.22 -7.23 -11.05
C GLU A 21 -3.79 -6.31 -9.91
N LYS A 22 -3.51 -5.06 -10.25
CA LYS A 22 -3.34 -4.02 -9.24
C LYS A 22 -4.68 -3.78 -8.59
N PHE A 23 -4.69 -3.67 -7.27
CA PHE A 23 -5.91 -3.36 -6.55
C PHE A 23 -6.37 -1.96 -6.97
N ASN A 24 -7.63 -1.87 -7.38
CA ASN A 24 -8.22 -0.60 -7.76
C ASN A 24 -8.61 0.17 -6.49
N LEU A 25 -8.10 1.38 -6.33
CA LEU A 25 -8.40 2.22 -5.17
C LEU A 25 -9.90 2.44 -4.97
N SER A 26 -10.69 2.41 -6.03
CA SER A 26 -12.14 2.56 -5.93
C SER A 26 -12.83 1.40 -5.19
N LYS A 27 -12.12 0.28 -5.02
CA LYS A 27 -12.63 -0.90 -4.31
C LYS A 27 -12.31 -0.91 -2.82
N ILE A 28 -11.56 0.08 -2.33
CA ILE A 28 -11.28 0.19 -0.91
C ILE A 28 -12.57 0.55 -0.18
N SER A 29 -12.85 -0.17 0.89
CA SER A 29 -14.04 0.04 1.70
C SER A 29 -13.69 0.25 3.15
N GLU A 30 -14.45 1.10 3.84
CA GLU A 30 -14.29 1.30 5.27
C GLU A 30 -14.66 0.03 6.04
N LEU A 31 -14.00 -0.16 7.16
CA LEU A 31 -14.19 -1.29 8.09
C LEU A 31 -13.85 -2.65 7.50
N LYS A 32 -13.02 -2.69 6.47
CA LYS A 32 -12.48 -3.92 5.91
C LYS A 32 -10.98 -4.00 6.11
N ASP A 33 -10.47 -5.22 6.11
CA ASP A 33 -9.07 -5.51 6.37
C ASP A 33 -8.30 -5.69 5.05
N TYR A 34 -7.10 -5.13 5.02
CA TYR A 34 -6.20 -5.19 3.86
C TYR A 34 -4.78 -5.43 4.31
N THR A 35 -3.98 -5.94 3.37
CA THR A 35 -2.53 -5.99 3.51
C THR A 35 -1.93 -5.00 2.54
N ILE A 36 -1.10 -4.10 3.03
CA ILE A 36 -0.40 -3.10 2.23
C ILE A 36 1.06 -3.47 2.15
N MET A 37 1.57 -3.63 0.93
CA MET A 37 2.96 -4.00 0.68
C MET A 37 3.78 -2.78 0.34
N GLY A 38 5.10 -2.91 0.53
CA GLY A 38 6.03 -1.85 0.20
C GLY A 38 6.27 -0.87 1.34
N ILE A 39 6.90 0.24 1.01
CA ILE A 39 7.26 1.26 1.98
C ILE A 39 6.21 2.36 1.97
N VAL A 40 5.64 2.64 3.12
CA VAL A 40 4.57 3.62 3.28
C VAL A 40 4.87 4.54 4.46
N ASP A 41 4.60 5.82 4.30
CA ASP A 41 4.74 6.80 5.37
C ASP A 41 3.51 6.77 6.27
N LEU A 42 3.74 6.62 7.57
CA LEU A 42 2.70 6.62 8.59
C LEU A 42 2.67 7.98 9.27
N ARG A 43 1.52 8.65 9.21
CA ARG A 43 1.34 10.00 9.78
C ARG A 43 0.25 9.99 10.82
N GLU A 44 0.37 10.83 11.83
CA GLU A 44 -0.68 10.98 12.84
C GLU A 44 -1.85 11.79 12.32
N GLU A 45 -1.57 12.73 11.41
CA GLU A 45 -2.57 13.59 10.81
C GLU A 45 -2.52 13.50 9.29
N LYS A 46 -3.66 13.75 8.68
CA LYS A 46 -3.81 13.75 7.24
C LYS A 46 -3.08 14.94 6.61
N GLY A 47 -2.52 14.72 5.42
CA GLY A 47 -1.91 15.77 4.61
C GLY A 47 -0.39 15.67 4.54
N PHE A 48 0.15 16.15 3.42
CA PHE A 48 1.60 16.12 3.19
C PHE A 48 2.37 17.15 4.03
N SER A 49 1.67 18.11 4.61
CA SER A 49 2.27 19.07 5.55
C SER A 49 2.43 18.49 6.95
N SER A 50 1.80 17.36 7.24
CA SER A 50 1.95 16.71 8.53
C SER A 50 3.27 15.95 8.60
N GLU A 51 3.75 15.74 9.83
CA GLU A 51 4.99 15.01 10.05
C GLU A 51 4.79 13.51 9.80
N VAL A 52 5.78 12.90 9.13
CA VAL A 52 5.84 11.44 9.01
C VAL A 52 6.36 10.91 10.34
N LYS A 53 5.53 10.15 11.03
CA LYS A 53 5.90 9.58 12.32
C LYS A 53 6.77 8.35 12.17
N PHE A 54 6.42 7.47 11.25
CA PHE A 54 7.16 6.26 10.96
C PHE A 54 7.12 5.97 9.46
N GLU A 55 8.15 5.27 8.99
CA GLU A 55 8.16 4.71 7.64
C GLU A 55 8.16 3.20 7.77
N THR A 56 7.29 2.53 7.02
CA THR A 56 7.22 1.07 7.08
C THR A 56 8.41 0.44 6.38
N LEU A 57 8.73 -0.77 6.77
CA LEU A 57 9.73 -1.58 6.09
C LEU A 57 9.05 -2.41 5.01
N ASN A 58 9.81 -2.81 4.00
CA ASN A 58 9.31 -3.69 2.95
C ASN A 58 9.32 -5.13 3.44
N HIS A 59 8.30 -5.51 4.19
CA HIS A 59 8.16 -6.85 4.75
C HIS A 59 7.52 -7.81 3.76
N GLU A 60 7.89 -9.08 3.83
CA GLU A 60 7.24 -10.12 3.02
C GLU A 60 5.76 -10.25 3.32
N GLY A 61 5.39 -10.11 4.58
CA GLY A 61 3.99 -10.20 5.00
C GLY A 61 3.19 -8.91 4.83
N GLY A 62 3.87 -7.80 4.54
CA GLY A 62 3.22 -6.50 4.42
C GLY A 62 2.70 -5.95 5.74
N MET A 63 2.00 -4.82 5.65
CA MET A 63 1.36 -4.17 6.79
C MET A 63 -0.12 -4.54 6.80
N LYS A 64 -0.59 -5.15 7.88
CA LYS A 64 -1.98 -5.56 8.02
C LYS A 64 -2.78 -4.49 8.74
N VAL A 65 -3.82 -4.01 8.08
CA VAL A 65 -4.59 -2.87 8.56
C VAL A 65 -6.08 -3.06 8.34
N ARG A 66 -6.86 -2.34 9.14
CA ARG A 66 -8.28 -2.12 8.91
C ARG A 66 -8.48 -0.68 8.50
N VAL A 67 -9.18 -0.44 7.42
CA VAL A 67 -9.50 0.91 6.97
C VAL A 67 -10.61 1.47 7.86
N LEU A 68 -10.33 2.58 8.54
CA LEU A 68 -11.30 3.23 9.42
C LEU A 68 -12.07 4.33 8.70
N GLU A 69 -11.37 5.10 7.86
CA GLU A 69 -11.94 6.26 7.20
C GLU A 69 -11.26 6.47 5.85
N ILE A 70 -12.05 6.78 4.84
CA ILE A 70 -11.56 7.15 3.52
C ILE A 70 -11.86 8.64 3.35
N ALA A 71 -10.81 9.43 3.17
CA ALA A 71 -10.94 10.87 3.04
C ALA A 71 -10.82 11.31 1.58
N GLU A 72 -10.44 12.55 1.34
CA GLU A 72 -10.41 13.13 0.01
C GLU A 72 -9.31 12.57 -0.87
N LYS A 73 -9.54 12.63 -2.17
CA LYS A 73 -8.54 12.33 -3.18
C LYS A 73 -7.62 13.53 -3.35
N GLU A 74 -6.37 13.25 -3.66
CA GLU A 74 -5.37 14.30 -3.90
C GLU A 74 -4.37 13.80 -4.93
N THR A 75 -3.79 14.73 -5.69
CA THR A 75 -2.73 14.41 -6.65
C THR A 75 -1.42 14.94 -6.11
N PHE A 76 -0.42 14.07 -6.00
CA PHE A 76 0.91 14.42 -5.52
C PHE A 76 1.95 13.81 -6.46
N GLU A 77 2.87 14.65 -6.96
CA GLU A 77 3.92 14.23 -7.91
C GLU A 77 3.35 13.44 -9.10
N ASN A 78 2.28 13.95 -9.68
CA ASN A 78 1.58 13.34 -10.81
C ASN A 78 0.94 11.97 -10.50
N CYS A 79 0.85 11.62 -9.23
CA CYS A 79 0.16 10.41 -8.79
C CYS A 79 -1.14 10.78 -8.10
N GLU A 80 -2.24 10.27 -8.60
CA GLU A 80 -3.53 10.40 -7.93
C GLU A 80 -3.61 9.39 -6.81
N GLY A 81 -4.10 9.83 -5.66
CA GLY A 81 -4.23 8.95 -4.51
C GLY A 81 -5.36 9.38 -3.59
N VAL A 82 -5.48 8.68 -2.48
CA VAL A 82 -6.54 8.93 -1.51
C VAL A 82 -5.95 8.83 -0.10
N TRP A 83 -6.39 9.74 0.76
CA TRP A 83 -6.03 9.70 2.18
C TRP A 83 -6.92 8.72 2.90
N VAL A 84 -6.29 7.83 3.67
CA VAL A 84 -6.99 6.76 4.38
C VAL A 84 -6.46 6.68 5.81
N LYS A 85 -7.39 6.61 6.77
CA LYS A 85 -7.02 6.35 8.16
C LYS A 85 -7.10 4.85 8.40
N VAL A 86 -6.03 4.29 8.92
CA VAL A 86 -5.93 2.84 9.14
C VAL A 86 -5.62 2.51 10.58
N LEU A 87 -6.07 1.33 10.99
CA LEU A 87 -5.78 0.74 12.28
C LEU A 87 -4.91 -0.49 12.05
N LEU A 88 -3.76 -0.58 12.71
CA LEU A 88 -2.94 -1.78 12.62
C LEU A 88 -3.66 -2.96 13.28
N THR A 89 -3.82 -4.04 12.55
CA THR A 89 -4.43 -5.27 13.07
C THR A 89 -3.40 -6.29 13.55
N SER A 90 -2.12 -6.06 13.21
CA SER A 90 -1.01 -6.86 13.71
C SER A 90 0.15 -5.94 14.05
N PRO A 91 0.93 -6.26 15.10
CA PRO A 91 2.10 -5.46 15.42
C PRO A 91 3.16 -5.60 14.33
N MET A 92 4.06 -4.63 14.22
CA MET A 92 5.09 -4.65 13.19
C MET A 92 6.31 -3.84 13.59
N TRP A 93 7.43 -4.16 12.96
CA TRP A 93 8.63 -3.34 13.00
C TRP A 93 8.56 -2.27 11.92
N VAL A 94 9.00 -1.07 12.26
CA VAL A 94 9.13 0.03 11.31
C VAL A 94 10.59 0.45 11.19
N SER A 95 10.88 1.44 10.36
CA SER A 95 12.22 1.99 10.24
C SER A 95 12.76 2.43 11.62
N ASN A 96 14.08 2.50 11.74
CA ASN A 96 14.76 2.79 13.02
C ASN A 96 14.59 1.70 14.08
N LYS A 97 14.19 0.50 13.68
CA LYS A 97 14.06 -0.66 14.58
C LYS A 97 13.07 -0.42 15.72
N GLU A 98 12.02 0.35 15.45
CA GLU A 98 10.95 0.55 16.40
C GLU A 98 9.84 -0.49 16.20
N TRP A 99 9.24 -0.89 17.29
CA TRP A 99 8.11 -1.84 17.30
C TRP A 99 6.83 -1.08 17.55
N ILE A 100 5.83 -1.31 16.70
CA ILE A 100 4.52 -0.70 16.87
C ILE A 100 3.52 -1.80 17.19
N GLU A 101 2.78 -1.62 18.28
CA GLU A 101 1.74 -2.54 18.68
C GLU A 101 0.51 -2.41 17.80
N LYS A 102 -0.29 -3.49 17.76
CA LYS A 102 -1.57 -3.45 17.07
C LYS A 102 -2.51 -2.40 17.70
N TYR A 103 -3.51 -1.98 16.94
CA TYR A 103 -4.51 -0.97 17.28
C TYR A 103 -4.01 0.48 17.27
N ASN A 104 -2.77 0.72 16.90
CA ASN A 104 -2.32 2.07 16.59
C ASN A 104 -2.94 2.54 15.28
N LYS A 105 -3.25 3.82 15.20
CA LYS A 105 -3.94 4.42 14.07
C LYS A 105 -3.02 5.41 13.37
N PHE A 106 -3.06 5.41 12.05
CA PHE A 106 -2.25 6.31 11.23
C PHE A 106 -3.02 6.74 9.99
N TRP A 107 -2.63 7.90 9.47
CA TRP A 107 -3.04 8.34 8.15
C TRP A 107 -1.99 7.94 7.12
N ILE A 108 -2.43 7.40 6.01
CA ILE A 108 -1.55 7.03 4.91
C ILE A 108 -2.12 7.54 3.59
N PHE A 109 -1.26 7.76 2.62
CA PHE A 109 -1.66 8.15 1.27
C PHE A 109 -1.49 6.96 0.33
N LEU A 110 -2.61 6.45 -0.16
CA LEU A 110 -2.61 5.31 -1.06
C LEU A 110 -2.75 5.78 -2.49
N THR A 111 -1.83 5.36 -3.35
CA THR A 111 -1.89 5.64 -4.78
C THR A 111 -2.23 4.37 -5.55
N GLU A 112 -2.53 4.51 -6.84
CA GLU A 112 -2.76 3.35 -7.71
C GLU A 112 -1.53 2.44 -7.82
N ASN A 113 -0.34 2.95 -7.46
CA ASN A 113 0.91 2.19 -7.47
C ASN A 113 1.16 1.45 -6.16
N THR A 114 0.37 1.71 -5.12
CA THR A 114 0.48 1.00 -3.85
C THR A 114 -0.10 -0.40 -4.01
N LEU A 115 0.66 -1.41 -3.60
CA LEU A 115 0.19 -2.79 -3.65
C LEU A 115 -0.67 -3.07 -2.43
N ILE A 116 -1.94 -3.36 -2.66
CA ILE A 116 -2.92 -3.59 -1.62
C ILE A 116 -3.65 -4.89 -1.93
N TYR A 117 -3.80 -5.73 -0.91
CA TYR A 117 -4.51 -6.99 -1.04
C TYR A 117 -5.64 -7.05 -0.03
N SER A 118 -6.83 -7.43 -0.49
CA SER A 118 -7.95 -7.68 0.40
C SER A 118 -7.69 -8.93 1.22
N MET A 119 -8.05 -8.89 2.51
CA MET A 119 -7.94 -10.03 3.40
C MET A 119 -9.26 -10.77 3.53
N GLU A 120 -10.17 -10.58 2.61
CA GLU A 120 -11.44 -11.32 2.61
C GLU A 120 -11.20 -12.81 2.34
N ARG A 121 -11.86 -13.61 3.11
CA ARG A 121 -11.83 -15.06 2.99
C ARG A 121 -13.00 -15.58 2.19
#